data_bf4db78614247742f6584d78c6798707
#
_entry.id   bf4db78614247742f6584d78c6798707
#
_cell.length_a   1.000
_cell.length_b   1.000
_cell.length_c   1.000
_cell.angle_alpha   90.00
_cell.angle_beta   90.00
_cell.angle_gamma   90.00
#
_symmetry.space_group_name_H-M   'P 1'
#
loop_
_entity.id
_entity.type
_entity.pdbx_description
1 polymer ?
#
loop_
_entity_poly.entity_id
_entity_poly.type
_entity_poly.pdbx_seq_one_letter_code
_entity_poly.pdbx_strand_id
1 'polypeptide(L)'
;MRYTAKKIATMLLTMVIVSFLTFVAFSLLSGDAATRLLGTEATPERLEALRIELGLNDPLLVRYGRWLWDALRGDLGTSYRYGQSVSSLIAQRLGPTLTLTALAFALIVAVSIPLGVLSAKYAGGRLDRALTVINQVVMAVPPFFTGILFTYLFGLVLHLFIAGAFPAGGVGHYIGYLFFPALAVALPRIAMTVKLLRTSILDEAQRDYVRTSMSRGRSRSGILYSHVLKNTLVPVLTFLAMTVADLLAGSVVIEQVFAVPGLGRLLLTSIEGRDEPVARAIVVLLAFAVILCNLLADLLARRIDPRLGSGAGGAA
;
A
#
# COMPACT_ATOMS: atom_id res chain seq x y z
N MET A 1 22.22 17.21 -1.61
CA MET A 1 22.59 16.23 -2.66
C MET A 1 23.07 14.88 -2.11
N ARG A 2 24.10 14.79 -1.23
CA ARG A 2 24.58 13.49 -0.68
C ARG A 2 23.51 12.60 -0.05
N TYR A 3 22.56 13.17 0.69
CA TYR A 3 21.46 12.41 1.32
C TYR A 3 20.52 11.76 0.30
N THR A 4 20.03 12.55 -0.67
CA THR A 4 19.13 12.05 -1.73
C THR A 4 19.82 10.97 -2.55
N ALA A 5 21.10 11.17 -2.92
CA ALA A 5 21.87 10.15 -3.62
C ALA A 5 22.04 8.86 -2.79
N LYS A 6 22.31 8.98 -1.47
CA LYS A 6 22.37 7.82 -0.57
C LYS A 6 21.03 7.07 -0.48
N LYS A 7 19.90 7.80 -0.39
CA LYS A 7 18.56 7.20 -0.35
C LYS A 7 18.20 6.48 -1.66
N ILE A 8 18.53 7.10 -2.80
CA ILE A 8 18.33 6.46 -4.11
C ILE A 8 19.21 5.20 -4.24
N ALA A 9 20.46 5.26 -3.84
CA ALA A 9 21.35 4.10 -3.86
C ALA A 9 20.81 2.97 -2.95
N THR A 10 20.33 3.31 -1.74
CA THR A 10 19.68 2.34 -0.85
C THR A 10 18.42 1.76 -1.50
N MET A 11 17.57 2.58 -2.13
CA MET A 11 16.39 2.13 -2.87
C MET A 11 16.78 1.11 -3.96
N LEU A 12 17.75 1.45 -4.80
CA LEU A 12 18.19 0.56 -5.88
C LEU A 12 18.76 -0.76 -5.34
N LEU A 13 19.57 -0.69 -4.28
CA LEU A 13 20.11 -1.89 -3.62
C LEU A 13 18.99 -2.76 -3.06
N THR A 14 18.02 -2.16 -2.35
CA THR A 14 16.86 -2.89 -1.81
C THR A 14 16.06 -3.53 -2.94
N MET A 15 15.84 -2.83 -4.06
CA MET A 15 15.14 -3.37 -5.23
C MET A 15 15.85 -4.60 -5.80
N VAL A 16 17.17 -4.55 -5.97
CA VAL A 16 17.96 -5.69 -6.46
C VAL A 16 17.84 -6.87 -5.49
N ILE A 17 17.96 -6.63 -4.18
CA ILE A 17 17.84 -7.68 -3.17
C ILE A 17 16.43 -8.30 -3.19
N VAL A 18 15.38 -7.49 -3.17
CA VAL A 18 13.98 -7.97 -3.17
C VAL A 18 13.66 -8.73 -4.45
N SER A 19 14.07 -8.21 -5.62
CA SER A 19 13.82 -8.88 -6.89
C SER A 19 14.58 -10.22 -6.99
N PHE A 20 15.82 -10.27 -6.49
CA PHE A 20 16.60 -11.51 -6.44
C PHE A 20 15.97 -12.53 -5.50
N LEU A 21 15.63 -12.14 -4.28
CA LEU A 21 14.98 -13.04 -3.32
C LEU A 21 13.63 -13.55 -3.84
N THR A 22 12.84 -12.68 -4.48
CA THR A 22 11.57 -13.06 -5.12
C THR A 22 11.82 -14.07 -6.25
N PHE A 23 12.83 -13.81 -7.10
CA PHE A 23 13.21 -14.73 -8.19
C PHE A 23 13.59 -16.10 -7.64
N VAL A 24 14.44 -16.15 -6.61
CA VAL A 24 14.86 -17.40 -5.97
C VAL A 24 13.66 -18.13 -5.36
N ALA A 25 12.82 -17.41 -4.59
CA ALA A 25 11.67 -18.00 -3.93
C ALA A 25 10.72 -18.67 -4.93
N PHE A 26 10.36 -17.98 -6.01
CA PHE A 26 9.50 -18.55 -7.04
C PHE A 26 10.17 -19.66 -7.82
N SER A 27 11.46 -19.59 -8.09
CA SER A 27 12.22 -20.68 -8.75
C SER A 27 12.24 -21.96 -7.91
N LEU A 28 12.23 -21.85 -6.56
CA LEU A 28 12.20 -23.00 -5.66
C LEU A 28 10.79 -23.56 -5.44
N LEU A 29 9.79 -22.66 -5.28
CA LEU A 29 8.41 -23.03 -4.97
C LEU A 29 7.64 -23.58 -6.18
N SER A 30 7.98 -23.09 -7.36
CA SER A 30 7.19 -23.35 -8.56
C SER A 30 7.39 -24.75 -9.14
N GLY A 31 8.46 -25.46 -8.82
CA GLY A 31 8.82 -26.73 -9.45
C GLY A 31 9.21 -26.52 -10.92
N ASP A 32 9.16 -27.59 -11.70
CA ASP A 32 9.55 -27.52 -13.12
C ASP A 32 8.46 -26.88 -14.00
N ALA A 33 8.74 -25.69 -14.52
CA ALA A 33 7.85 -24.95 -15.41
C ALA A 33 7.54 -25.73 -16.71
N ALA A 34 8.53 -26.48 -17.25
CA ALA A 34 8.34 -27.28 -18.44
C ALA A 34 7.32 -28.41 -18.25
N THR A 35 7.36 -29.08 -17.09
CA THR A 35 6.37 -30.11 -16.74
C THR A 35 4.96 -29.55 -16.64
N ARG A 36 4.82 -28.32 -16.17
CA ARG A 36 3.50 -27.67 -16.07
C ARG A 36 2.91 -27.22 -17.39
N LEU A 37 3.76 -26.69 -18.26
CA LEU A 37 3.32 -26.23 -19.58
C LEU A 37 2.89 -27.39 -20.48
N LEU A 38 3.59 -28.52 -20.41
CA LEU A 38 3.25 -29.72 -21.19
C LEU A 38 2.16 -30.58 -20.56
N GLY A 39 1.95 -30.47 -19.24
CA GLY A 39 0.93 -31.23 -18.53
C GLY A 39 1.00 -32.74 -18.79
N THR A 40 -0.14 -33.35 -19.21
CA THR A 40 -0.24 -34.80 -19.50
C THR A 40 0.46 -35.22 -20.80
N GLU A 41 0.87 -34.27 -21.64
CA GLU A 41 1.60 -34.56 -22.91
C GLU A 41 3.10 -34.55 -22.73
N ALA A 42 3.59 -34.54 -21.50
CA ALA A 42 5.00 -34.44 -21.14
C ALA A 42 5.77 -35.74 -21.44
N THR A 43 6.33 -35.87 -22.66
CA THR A 43 7.34 -36.91 -22.93
C THR A 43 8.72 -36.41 -22.45
N PRO A 44 9.65 -37.33 -22.07
CA PRO A 44 10.99 -36.92 -21.62
C PRO A 44 11.73 -36.03 -22.62
N GLU A 45 11.60 -36.30 -23.90
CA GLU A 45 12.26 -35.56 -24.98
C GLU A 45 11.66 -34.13 -25.10
N ARG A 46 10.33 -34.00 -25.02
CA ARG A 46 9.65 -32.71 -25.06
C ARG A 46 9.93 -31.85 -23.81
N LEU A 47 10.01 -32.50 -22.66
CA LEU A 47 10.38 -31.83 -21.41
C LEU A 47 11.79 -31.24 -21.50
N GLU A 48 12.77 -32.02 -21.99
CA GLU A 48 14.14 -31.54 -22.09
C GLU A 48 14.28 -30.44 -23.15
N ALA A 49 13.61 -30.58 -24.30
CA ALA A 49 13.57 -29.53 -25.32
C ALA A 49 13.00 -28.20 -24.76
N LEU A 50 11.90 -28.27 -24.02
CA LEU A 50 11.28 -27.08 -23.42
C LEU A 50 12.12 -26.48 -22.27
N ARG A 51 12.82 -27.31 -21.49
CA ARG A 51 13.78 -26.83 -20.47
C ARG A 51 14.92 -26.04 -21.10
N ILE A 52 15.45 -26.51 -22.23
CA ILE A 52 16.50 -25.83 -22.99
C ILE A 52 15.95 -24.51 -23.56
N GLU A 53 14.76 -24.52 -24.18
CA GLU A 53 14.11 -23.34 -24.75
C GLU A 53 13.83 -22.26 -23.70
N LEU A 54 13.34 -22.66 -22.53
CA LEU A 54 13.07 -21.76 -21.41
C LEU A 54 14.34 -21.39 -20.61
N GLY A 55 15.52 -21.98 -20.95
CA GLY A 55 16.77 -21.74 -20.25
C GLY A 55 16.75 -22.19 -18.79
N LEU A 56 15.91 -23.19 -18.44
CA LEU A 56 15.79 -23.69 -17.07
C LEU A 56 17.02 -24.41 -16.56
N ASN A 57 17.86 -24.94 -17.50
CA ASN A 57 19.11 -25.61 -17.22
C ASN A 57 20.27 -24.64 -16.94
N ASP A 58 20.08 -23.35 -17.21
CA ASP A 58 21.10 -22.33 -16.95
C ASP A 58 21.26 -22.06 -15.42
N PRO A 59 22.48 -21.67 -14.98
CA PRO A 59 22.73 -21.30 -13.61
C PRO A 59 21.75 -20.18 -13.14
N LEU A 60 21.32 -20.25 -11.89
CA LEU A 60 20.29 -19.34 -11.32
C LEU A 60 20.62 -17.87 -11.51
N LEU A 61 21.89 -17.46 -11.36
CA LEU A 61 22.32 -16.08 -11.54
C LEU A 61 22.19 -15.62 -13.01
N VAL A 62 22.45 -16.51 -13.97
CA VAL A 62 22.28 -16.21 -15.41
C VAL A 62 20.81 -16.00 -15.73
N ARG A 63 19.95 -16.88 -15.21
CA ARG A 63 18.49 -16.78 -15.37
C ARG A 63 17.95 -15.49 -14.75
N TYR A 64 18.39 -15.14 -13.54
CA TYR A 64 18.03 -13.90 -12.90
C TYR A 64 18.50 -12.67 -13.69
N GLY A 65 19.76 -12.66 -14.15
CA GLY A 65 20.31 -11.57 -14.94
C GLY A 65 19.54 -11.33 -16.25
N ARG A 66 19.19 -12.42 -16.96
CA ARG A 66 18.36 -12.36 -18.17
C ARG A 66 16.96 -11.80 -17.85
N TRP A 67 16.29 -12.37 -16.88
CA TRP A 67 14.97 -11.88 -16.43
C TRP A 67 14.98 -10.41 -16.02
N LEU A 68 15.99 -9.98 -15.25
CA LEU A 68 16.11 -8.58 -14.83
C LEU A 68 16.31 -7.65 -16.04
N TRP A 69 17.13 -8.07 -17.00
CA TRP A 69 17.36 -7.31 -18.22
C TRP A 69 16.10 -7.16 -19.07
N ASP A 70 15.34 -8.22 -19.22
CA ASP A 70 14.07 -8.23 -19.95
C ASP A 70 13.03 -7.38 -19.23
N ALA A 71 12.93 -7.51 -17.90
CA ALA A 71 12.04 -6.70 -17.06
C ALA A 71 12.34 -5.20 -17.17
N LEU A 72 13.62 -4.79 -17.22
CA LEU A 72 14.01 -3.39 -17.42
C LEU A 72 13.60 -2.84 -18.80
N ARG A 73 13.37 -3.72 -19.78
CA ARG A 73 12.84 -3.36 -21.10
C ARG A 73 11.32 -3.41 -21.20
N GLY A 74 10.64 -3.77 -20.09
CA GLY A 74 9.19 -3.90 -20.02
C GLY A 74 8.65 -5.27 -20.42
N ASP A 75 9.54 -6.23 -20.73
CA ASP A 75 9.17 -7.62 -20.95
C ASP A 75 9.23 -8.39 -19.62
N LEU A 76 8.05 -8.68 -19.07
CA LEU A 76 7.87 -9.43 -17.83
C LEU A 76 7.62 -10.94 -18.12
N GLY A 77 7.69 -11.35 -19.37
CA GLY A 77 7.41 -12.69 -19.83
C GLY A 77 5.94 -12.96 -20.14
N THR A 78 5.63 -14.23 -20.34
CA THR A 78 4.28 -14.72 -20.69
C THR A 78 3.70 -15.53 -19.54
N SER A 79 2.42 -15.30 -19.24
CA SER A 79 1.66 -16.06 -18.25
C SER A 79 1.50 -17.51 -18.69
N TYR A 80 1.80 -18.44 -17.82
CA TYR A 80 1.61 -19.87 -18.07
C TYR A 80 0.14 -20.29 -18.08
N ARG A 81 -0.70 -19.54 -17.35
CA ARG A 81 -2.14 -19.83 -17.22
C ARG A 81 -2.99 -19.17 -18.31
N TYR A 82 -2.68 -17.92 -18.64
CA TYR A 82 -3.51 -17.11 -19.54
C TYR A 82 -2.96 -17.05 -20.97
N GLY A 83 -1.71 -17.47 -21.22
CA GLY A 83 -1.07 -17.40 -22.53
C GLY A 83 -0.88 -15.96 -23.06
N GLN A 84 -0.98 -14.95 -22.19
CA GLN A 84 -0.87 -13.54 -22.51
C GLN A 84 0.39 -12.92 -21.90
N SER A 85 0.83 -11.79 -22.43
CA SER A 85 1.96 -11.08 -21.83
C SER A 85 1.60 -10.61 -20.41
N VAL A 86 2.54 -10.78 -19.47
CA VAL A 86 2.38 -10.38 -18.08
C VAL A 86 2.15 -8.87 -17.96
N SER A 87 2.84 -8.07 -18.79
CA SER A 87 2.68 -6.61 -18.82
C SER A 87 1.25 -6.18 -19.17
N SER A 88 0.60 -6.87 -20.11
CA SER A 88 -0.81 -6.64 -20.47
C SER A 88 -1.76 -6.98 -19.33
N LEU A 89 -1.56 -8.13 -18.67
CA LEU A 89 -2.37 -8.55 -17.53
C LEU A 89 -2.28 -7.55 -16.37
N ILE A 90 -1.07 -7.09 -16.08
CA ILE A 90 -0.83 -6.07 -15.03
C ILE A 90 -1.52 -4.75 -15.40
N ALA A 91 -1.37 -4.27 -16.64
CA ALA A 91 -1.96 -3.01 -17.07
C ALA A 91 -3.50 -3.01 -16.93
N GLN A 92 -4.17 -4.12 -17.22
CA GLN A 92 -5.61 -4.28 -17.06
C GLN A 92 -6.07 -4.23 -15.59
N ARG A 93 -5.22 -4.66 -14.65
CA ARG A 93 -5.53 -4.78 -13.22
C ARG A 93 -5.05 -3.59 -12.37
N LEU A 94 -4.18 -2.76 -12.93
CA LEU A 94 -3.58 -1.62 -12.22
C LEU A 94 -4.63 -0.55 -11.85
N GLY A 95 -5.55 -0.26 -12.76
CA GLY A 95 -6.58 0.77 -12.56
C GLY A 95 -7.42 0.58 -11.29
N PRO A 96 -8.07 -0.57 -11.09
CA PRO A 96 -8.82 -0.86 -9.86
C PRO A 96 -7.99 -0.73 -8.57
N THR A 97 -6.76 -1.26 -8.53
CA THR A 97 -5.87 -1.17 -7.36
C THR A 97 -5.50 0.29 -7.04
N LEU A 98 -5.12 1.07 -8.05
CA LEU A 98 -4.77 2.48 -7.84
C LEU A 98 -5.98 3.31 -7.42
N THR A 99 -7.15 3.07 -8.00
CA THR A 99 -8.39 3.77 -7.62
C THR A 99 -8.80 3.41 -6.19
N LEU A 100 -8.72 2.14 -5.80
CA LEU A 100 -8.97 1.69 -4.43
C LEU A 100 -8.04 2.38 -3.44
N THR A 101 -6.74 2.41 -3.72
CA THR A 101 -5.72 3.05 -2.89
C THR A 101 -5.96 4.56 -2.77
N ALA A 102 -6.23 5.23 -3.89
CA ALA A 102 -6.50 6.67 -3.92
C ALA A 102 -7.76 7.04 -3.14
N LEU A 103 -8.84 6.26 -3.29
CA LEU A 103 -10.10 6.48 -2.58
C LEU A 103 -9.92 6.23 -1.06
N ALA A 104 -9.22 5.15 -0.69
CA ALA A 104 -8.89 4.89 0.72
C ALA A 104 -8.07 6.02 1.34
N PHE A 105 -7.06 6.51 0.62
CA PHE A 105 -6.25 7.65 1.07
C PHE A 105 -7.09 8.93 1.22
N ALA A 106 -7.96 9.22 0.26
CA ALA A 106 -8.87 10.37 0.34
C ALA A 106 -9.80 10.28 1.55
N LEU A 107 -10.35 9.08 1.84
CA LEU A 107 -11.17 8.83 3.04
C LEU A 107 -10.37 9.04 4.33
N ILE A 108 -9.12 8.56 4.38
CA ILE A 108 -8.25 8.78 5.55
C ILE A 108 -8.07 10.26 5.81
N VAL A 109 -7.70 11.04 4.82
CA VAL A 109 -7.48 12.49 4.97
C VAL A 109 -8.77 13.20 5.35
N ALA A 110 -9.87 12.92 4.64
CA ALA A 110 -11.16 13.59 4.83
C ALA A 110 -11.78 13.34 6.20
N VAL A 111 -11.58 12.14 6.77
CA VAL A 111 -12.19 11.76 8.05
C VAL A 111 -11.25 12.00 9.22
N SER A 112 -9.96 11.65 9.08
CA SER A 112 -9.04 11.71 10.23
C SER A 112 -8.69 13.13 10.66
N ILE A 113 -8.55 14.06 9.71
CA ILE A 113 -8.18 15.44 10.06
C ILE A 113 -9.28 16.12 10.89
N PRO A 114 -10.56 16.16 10.46
CA PRO A 114 -11.63 16.73 11.27
C PRO A 114 -11.79 16.04 12.63
N LEU A 115 -11.78 14.69 12.66
CA LEU A 115 -11.96 13.95 13.91
C LEU A 115 -10.79 14.12 14.88
N GLY A 116 -9.54 14.17 14.38
CA GLY A 116 -8.36 14.41 15.21
C GLY A 116 -8.36 15.81 15.84
N VAL A 117 -8.69 16.84 15.05
CA VAL A 117 -8.83 18.21 15.55
C VAL A 117 -9.98 18.31 16.55
N LEU A 118 -11.12 17.67 16.27
CA LEU A 118 -12.28 17.65 17.15
C LEU A 118 -11.96 16.98 18.50
N SER A 119 -11.29 15.83 18.47
CA SER A 119 -10.84 15.09 19.64
C SER A 119 -9.88 15.94 20.49
N ALA A 120 -8.91 16.61 19.87
CA ALA A 120 -7.98 17.50 20.58
C ALA A 120 -8.66 18.75 21.16
N LYS A 121 -9.60 19.36 20.40
CA LYS A 121 -10.34 20.54 20.85
C LYS A 121 -11.17 20.26 22.11
N TYR A 122 -11.76 19.08 22.22
CA TYR A 122 -12.58 18.65 23.35
C TYR A 122 -11.86 17.66 24.26
N ALA A 123 -10.53 17.75 24.33
CA ALA A 123 -9.68 16.83 25.11
C ALA A 123 -10.14 16.67 26.57
N GLY A 124 -10.25 15.44 27.03
CA GLY A 124 -10.74 15.07 28.35
C GLY A 124 -12.26 15.07 28.51
N GLY A 125 -13.02 15.57 27.51
CA GLY A 125 -14.48 15.56 27.49
C GLY A 125 -15.07 14.21 27.07
N ARG A 126 -16.40 14.12 27.09
CA ARG A 126 -17.14 12.90 26.70
C ARG A 126 -16.90 12.51 25.24
N LEU A 127 -16.86 13.48 24.33
CA LEU A 127 -16.60 13.25 22.91
C LEU A 127 -15.21 12.66 22.68
N ASP A 128 -14.19 13.25 23.30
CA ASP A 128 -12.81 12.76 23.20
C ASP A 128 -12.66 11.33 23.72
N ARG A 129 -13.30 11.03 24.86
CA ARG A 129 -13.30 9.64 25.40
C ARG A 129 -13.99 8.67 24.45
N ALA A 130 -15.15 9.03 23.90
CA ALA A 130 -15.87 8.20 22.94
C ALA A 130 -15.02 7.92 21.69
N LEU A 131 -14.44 8.97 21.08
CA LEU A 131 -13.56 8.84 19.91
C LEU A 131 -12.31 8.01 20.23
N THR A 132 -11.72 8.17 21.41
CA THR A 132 -10.56 7.37 21.84
C THR A 132 -10.90 5.88 21.94
N VAL A 133 -12.05 5.54 22.56
CA VAL A 133 -12.51 4.15 22.67
C VAL A 133 -12.83 3.57 21.29
N ILE A 134 -13.57 4.30 20.43
CA ILE A 134 -13.88 3.87 19.08
C ILE A 134 -12.60 3.62 18.27
N ASN A 135 -11.65 4.56 18.29
CA ASN A 135 -10.37 4.40 17.61
C ASN A 135 -9.60 3.17 18.10
N GLN A 136 -9.62 2.90 19.40
CA GLN A 136 -8.92 1.75 19.97
C GLN A 136 -9.53 0.42 19.52
N VAL A 137 -10.86 0.34 19.45
CA VAL A 137 -11.59 -0.81 18.92
C VAL A 137 -11.28 -1.00 17.44
N VAL A 138 -11.40 0.07 16.64
CA VAL A 138 -11.16 0.04 15.19
C VAL A 138 -9.71 -0.38 14.87
N MET A 139 -8.73 0.10 15.63
CA MET A 139 -7.31 -0.30 15.44
C MET A 139 -7.05 -1.77 15.78
N ALA A 140 -7.84 -2.38 16.66
CA ALA A 140 -7.68 -3.78 17.04
C ALA A 140 -8.28 -4.75 16.00
N VAL A 141 -9.18 -4.26 15.12
CA VAL A 141 -9.86 -5.09 14.12
C VAL A 141 -9.03 -5.16 12.84
N PRO A 142 -8.67 -6.37 12.37
CA PRO A 142 -7.95 -6.52 11.10
C PRO A 142 -8.79 -6.02 9.91
N PRO A 143 -8.18 -5.37 8.88
CA PRO A 143 -8.90 -4.85 7.73
C PRO A 143 -9.73 -5.90 6.98
N PHE A 144 -9.23 -7.13 6.85
CA PHE A 144 -9.95 -8.21 6.16
C PHE A 144 -11.24 -8.59 6.89
N PHE A 145 -11.22 -8.60 8.24
CA PHE A 145 -12.41 -8.88 9.03
C PHE A 145 -13.45 -7.77 8.86
N THR A 146 -13.03 -6.51 8.88
CA THR A 146 -13.90 -5.37 8.56
C THR A 146 -14.49 -5.51 7.15
N GLY A 147 -13.68 -5.96 6.19
CA GLY A 147 -14.13 -6.23 4.82
C GLY A 147 -15.22 -7.30 4.76
N ILE A 148 -15.04 -8.43 5.44
CA ILE A 148 -16.05 -9.50 5.55
C ILE A 148 -17.33 -8.97 6.20
N LEU A 149 -17.19 -8.23 7.30
CA LEU A 149 -18.34 -7.65 8.00
C LEU A 149 -19.11 -6.67 7.11
N PHE A 150 -18.42 -5.85 6.33
CA PHE A 150 -19.04 -4.92 5.37
C PHE A 150 -19.73 -5.66 4.23
N THR A 151 -19.11 -6.70 3.70
CA THR A 151 -19.74 -7.54 2.67
C THR A 151 -21.01 -8.19 3.21
N TYR A 152 -20.99 -8.71 4.43
CA TYR A 152 -22.17 -9.26 5.08
C TYR A 152 -23.25 -8.20 5.31
N LEU A 153 -22.91 -7.10 6.01
CA LEU A 153 -23.89 -6.10 6.41
C LEU A 153 -24.43 -5.29 5.21
N PHE A 154 -23.54 -4.72 4.43
CA PHE A 154 -23.92 -3.81 3.33
C PHE A 154 -24.22 -4.54 2.02
N GLY A 155 -23.59 -5.69 1.79
CA GLY A 155 -23.85 -6.49 0.60
C GLY A 155 -25.05 -7.43 0.77
N LEU A 156 -25.02 -8.28 1.80
CA LEU A 156 -26.03 -9.34 1.96
C LEU A 156 -27.29 -8.86 2.70
N VAL A 157 -27.15 -8.07 3.78
CA VAL A 157 -28.31 -7.66 4.59
C VAL A 157 -28.98 -6.41 4.00
N LEU A 158 -28.18 -5.36 3.68
CA LEU A 158 -28.70 -4.10 3.20
C LEU A 158 -28.78 -3.99 1.66
N HIS A 159 -28.24 -4.96 0.93
CA HIS A 159 -28.27 -5.04 -0.54
C HIS A 159 -27.74 -3.77 -1.26
N LEU A 160 -26.78 -3.05 -0.66
CA LEU A 160 -26.23 -1.81 -1.22
C LEU A 160 -25.23 -2.06 -2.35
N PHE A 161 -24.62 -3.25 -2.39
CA PHE A 161 -23.75 -3.70 -3.48
C PHE A 161 -23.74 -5.24 -3.55
N ILE A 162 -23.31 -5.79 -4.68
CA ILE A 162 -23.17 -7.25 -4.86
C ILE A 162 -21.68 -7.56 -4.92
N ALA A 163 -21.17 -8.30 -3.94
CA ALA A 163 -19.77 -8.74 -3.94
C ALA A 163 -19.51 -9.64 -5.18
N GLY A 164 -18.46 -9.30 -5.94
CA GLY A 164 -18.12 -10.01 -7.17
C GLY A 164 -18.74 -9.44 -8.45
N ALA A 165 -19.74 -8.57 -8.35
CA ALA A 165 -20.32 -7.88 -9.50
C ALA A 165 -19.57 -6.55 -9.76
N PHE A 166 -18.25 -6.63 -10.01
CA PHE A 166 -17.46 -5.45 -10.31
C PHE A 166 -17.89 -4.85 -11.65
N PRO A 167 -18.31 -3.54 -11.68
CA PRO A 167 -18.83 -2.93 -12.88
C PRO A 167 -17.77 -2.84 -14.00
N ALA A 168 -18.15 -3.22 -15.21
CA ALA A 168 -17.32 -3.02 -16.39
C ALA A 168 -17.27 -1.54 -16.79
N GLY A 169 -16.14 -1.09 -17.35
CA GLY A 169 -15.96 0.28 -17.82
C GLY A 169 -14.84 1.04 -17.14
N GLY A 170 -14.84 2.35 -17.31
CA GLY A 170 -13.80 3.22 -16.72
C GLY A 170 -14.03 3.52 -15.24
N VAL A 171 -13.11 4.29 -14.64
CA VAL A 171 -13.10 4.63 -13.21
C VAL A 171 -14.45 5.14 -12.69
N GLY A 172 -15.15 5.97 -13.47
CA GLY A 172 -16.45 6.50 -13.08
C GLY A 172 -17.53 5.45 -12.85
N HIS A 173 -17.43 4.28 -13.47
CA HIS A 173 -18.40 3.20 -13.34
C HIS A 173 -18.19 2.37 -12.06
N TYR A 174 -16.96 2.16 -11.65
CA TYR A 174 -16.66 1.30 -10.50
C TYR A 174 -16.24 2.02 -9.22
N ILE A 175 -16.11 3.36 -9.24
CA ILE A 175 -15.71 4.13 -8.05
C ILE A 175 -16.70 3.94 -6.88
N GLY A 176 -18.01 3.88 -7.17
CA GLY A 176 -19.05 3.63 -6.17
C GLY A 176 -18.93 2.23 -5.54
N TYR A 177 -18.59 1.22 -6.36
CA TYR A 177 -18.34 -0.13 -5.87
C TYR A 177 -17.15 -0.18 -4.91
N LEU A 178 -16.11 0.60 -5.19
CA LEU A 178 -14.88 0.64 -4.39
C LEU A 178 -15.03 1.37 -3.06
N PHE A 179 -16.17 2.03 -2.77
CA PHE A 179 -16.35 2.79 -1.54
C PHE A 179 -16.22 1.92 -0.28
N PHE A 180 -16.92 0.78 -0.20
CA PHE A 180 -16.85 -0.12 0.95
C PHE A 180 -15.49 -0.84 1.06
N PRO A 181 -14.90 -1.38 -0.01
CA PRO A 181 -13.50 -1.83 -0.01
C PRO A 181 -12.52 -0.77 0.50
N ALA A 182 -12.62 0.46 0.01
CA ALA A 182 -11.75 1.57 0.41
C ALA A 182 -11.94 1.92 1.89
N LEU A 183 -13.18 1.96 2.36
CA LEU A 183 -13.49 2.22 3.76
C LEU A 183 -12.93 1.12 4.68
N ALA A 184 -13.02 -0.15 4.28
CA ALA A 184 -12.49 -1.28 5.05
C ALA A 184 -10.96 -1.19 5.24
N VAL A 185 -10.22 -0.83 4.18
CA VAL A 185 -8.76 -0.59 4.26
C VAL A 185 -8.43 0.68 5.04
N ALA A 186 -9.25 1.73 4.90
CA ALA A 186 -8.99 3.04 5.48
C ALA A 186 -9.23 3.10 7.00
N LEU A 187 -10.21 2.36 7.53
CA LEU A 187 -10.65 2.48 8.92
C LEU A 187 -9.53 2.39 9.96
N PRO A 188 -8.64 1.38 9.96
CA PRO A 188 -7.55 1.32 10.94
C PRO A 188 -6.58 2.50 10.79
N ARG A 189 -6.34 2.95 9.56
CA ARG A 189 -5.45 4.10 9.27
C ARG A 189 -6.08 5.43 9.67
N ILE A 190 -7.40 5.58 9.51
CA ILE A 190 -8.16 6.72 10.05
C ILE A 190 -7.96 6.79 11.55
N ALA A 191 -8.20 5.70 12.28
CA ALA A 191 -8.06 5.66 13.73
C ALA A 191 -6.64 5.99 14.20
N MET A 192 -5.61 5.46 13.53
CA MET A 192 -4.20 5.76 13.80
C MET A 192 -3.89 7.25 13.56
N THR A 193 -4.35 7.80 12.43
CA THR A 193 -4.13 9.21 12.07
C THR A 193 -4.83 10.15 13.04
N VAL A 194 -6.07 9.84 13.43
CA VAL A 194 -6.82 10.59 14.46
C VAL A 194 -6.03 10.64 15.76
N LYS A 195 -5.55 9.50 16.23
CA LYS A 195 -4.75 9.39 17.46
C LYS A 195 -3.46 10.20 17.36
N LEU A 196 -2.72 10.06 16.26
CA LEU A 196 -1.49 10.80 16.00
C LEU A 196 -1.73 12.31 16.00
N LEU A 197 -2.72 12.78 15.22
CA LEU A 197 -3.04 14.19 15.12
C LEU A 197 -3.47 14.78 16.47
N ARG A 198 -4.36 14.07 17.19
CA ARG A 198 -4.78 14.45 18.55
C ARG A 198 -3.58 14.63 19.48
N THR A 199 -2.70 13.64 19.56
CA THR A 199 -1.52 13.68 20.45
C THR A 199 -0.60 14.84 20.06
N SER A 200 -0.29 14.97 18.77
CA SER A 200 0.56 16.05 18.26
C SER A 200 -0.03 17.44 18.55
N ILE A 201 -1.36 17.62 18.44
CA ILE A 201 -2.02 18.90 18.80
C ILE A 201 -1.89 19.18 20.29
N LEU A 202 -2.10 18.18 21.15
CA LEU A 202 -2.01 18.36 22.61
C LEU A 202 -0.59 18.68 23.07
N ASP A 203 0.40 18.02 22.47
CA ASP A 203 1.82 18.28 22.76
C ASP A 203 2.25 19.68 22.31
N GLU A 204 1.85 20.08 21.10
CA GLU A 204 2.16 21.42 20.56
C GLU A 204 1.43 22.54 21.32
N ALA A 205 0.22 22.27 21.81
CA ALA A 205 -0.55 23.23 22.62
C ALA A 205 0.10 23.58 23.96
N GLN A 206 1.06 22.78 24.43
CA GLN A 206 1.82 23.02 25.68
C GLN A 206 3.03 23.95 25.48
N ARG A 207 3.40 24.29 24.23
CA ARG A 207 4.57 25.13 23.92
C ARG A 207 4.41 26.56 24.42
N ASP A 208 5.51 27.21 24.76
CA ASP A 208 5.54 28.56 25.35
C ASP A 208 4.93 29.64 24.46
N TYR A 209 5.07 29.52 23.14
CA TYR A 209 4.44 30.45 22.21
C TYR A 209 2.90 30.46 22.28
N VAL A 210 2.30 29.32 22.64
CA VAL A 210 0.85 29.19 22.83
C VAL A 210 0.44 29.97 24.07
N ARG A 211 1.19 29.83 25.18
CA ARG A 211 0.96 30.59 26.43
C ARG A 211 1.09 32.09 26.17
N THR A 212 2.13 32.50 25.47
CA THR A 212 2.35 33.91 25.08
C THR A 212 1.20 34.43 24.20
N SER A 213 0.68 33.64 23.29
CA SER A 213 -0.44 34.04 22.43
C SER A 213 -1.75 34.19 23.24
N MET A 214 -1.97 33.34 24.24
CA MET A 214 -3.09 33.46 25.18
C MET A 214 -2.99 34.72 26.03
N SER A 215 -1.81 35.04 26.54
CA SER A 215 -1.58 36.27 27.32
C SER A 215 -1.81 37.54 26.51
N ARG A 216 -1.72 37.47 25.17
CA ARG A 216 -2.06 38.57 24.24
C ARG A 216 -3.56 38.60 23.87
N GLY A 217 -4.43 37.88 24.58
CA GLY A 217 -5.87 37.91 24.42
C GLY A 217 -6.43 37.09 23.24
N ARG A 218 -5.60 36.24 22.57
CA ARG A 218 -6.14 35.38 21.52
C ARG A 218 -6.95 34.21 22.08
N SER A 219 -8.07 33.88 21.43
CA SER A 219 -8.90 32.74 21.82
C SER A 219 -8.20 31.42 21.59
N ARG A 220 -8.47 30.43 22.44
CA ARG A 220 -7.91 29.05 22.30
C ARG A 220 -8.18 28.44 20.93
N SER A 221 -9.37 28.56 20.38
CA SER A 221 -9.72 28.08 19.04
C SER A 221 -8.94 28.83 17.95
N GLY A 222 -8.79 30.14 18.06
CA GLY A 222 -7.99 30.93 17.11
C GLY A 222 -6.51 30.44 17.06
N ILE A 223 -5.90 30.20 18.23
CA ILE A 223 -4.53 29.70 18.32
C ILE A 223 -4.43 28.28 17.75
N LEU A 224 -5.40 27.41 18.05
CA LEU A 224 -5.45 26.04 17.54
C LEU A 224 -5.36 26.00 16.00
N TYR A 225 -6.24 26.73 15.32
CA TYR A 225 -6.32 26.69 13.86
C TYR A 225 -5.21 27.50 13.17
N SER A 226 -4.78 28.64 13.74
CA SER A 226 -3.81 29.52 13.07
C SER A 226 -2.35 29.10 13.27
N HIS A 227 -2.03 28.43 14.38
CA HIS A 227 -0.64 28.17 14.77
C HIS A 227 -0.40 26.68 15.09
N VAL A 228 -1.13 26.12 16.07
CA VAL A 228 -0.89 24.75 16.54
C VAL A 228 -1.10 23.74 15.42
N LEU A 229 -2.23 23.79 14.71
CA LEU A 229 -2.56 22.85 13.65
C LEU A 229 -1.51 22.87 12.52
N LYS A 230 -1.02 24.04 12.14
CA LYS A 230 0.01 24.15 11.09
C LYS A 230 1.30 23.42 11.45
N ASN A 231 1.73 23.55 12.70
CA ASN A 231 2.96 22.89 13.17
C ASN A 231 2.77 21.39 13.33
N THR A 232 1.57 20.96 13.75
CA THR A 232 1.26 19.52 13.93
C THR A 232 0.98 18.79 12.63
N LEU A 233 0.68 19.49 11.54
CA LEU A 233 0.51 18.82 10.24
C LEU A 233 1.80 18.19 9.71
N VAL A 234 2.98 18.67 10.10
CA VAL A 234 4.27 18.14 9.62
C VAL A 234 4.44 16.65 9.90
N PRO A 235 4.38 16.16 11.16
CA PRO A 235 4.47 14.74 11.46
C PRO A 235 3.29 13.93 10.87
N VAL A 236 2.10 14.53 10.80
CA VAL A 236 0.91 13.88 10.21
C VAL A 236 1.06 13.68 8.71
N LEU A 237 1.56 14.68 7.97
CA LEU A 237 1.84 14.55 6.53
C LEU A 237 2.89 13.48 6.24
N THR A 238 3.93 13.39 7.08
CA THR A 238 4.93 12.32 6.97
C THR A 238 4.28 10.94 7.16
N PHE A 239 3.44 10.79 8.19
CA PHE A 239 2.71 9.55 8.43
C PHE A 239 1.75 9.21 7.27
N LEU A 240 1.00 10.19 6.77
CA LEU A 240 0.11 10.01 5.62
C LEU A 240 0.87 9.59 4.35
N ALA A 241 2.05 10.16 4.10
CA ALA A 241 2.87 9.77 2.96
C ALA A 241 3.33 8.30 3.04
N MET A 242 3.70 7.82 4.24
CA MET A 242 4.03 6.40 4.47
C MET A 242 2.79 5.50 4.34
N THR A 243 1.62 5.99 4.74
CA THR A 243 0.35 5.24 4.66
C THR A 243 0.00 4.83 3.23
N VAL A 244 0.42 5.58 2.20
CA VAL A 244 0.17 5.18 0.79
C VAL A 244 0.82 3.84 0.47
N ALA A 245 2.06 3.61 0.92
CA ALA A 245 2.74 2.32 0.75
C ALA A 245 2.00 1.17 1.46
N ASP A 246 1.54 1.42 2.68
CA ASP A 246 0.77 0.46 3.46
C ASP A 246 -0.60 0.13 2.83
N LEU A 247 -1.25 1.11 2.22
CA LEU A 247 -2.52 0.92 1.51
C LEU A 247 -2.34 0.02 0.29
N LEU A 248 -1.27 0.22 -0.50
CA LEU A 248 -0.94 -0.65 -1.63
C LEU A 248 -0.73 -2.09 -1.19
N ALA A 249 0.02 -2.32 -0.11
CA ALA A 249 0.24 -3.66 0.43
C ALA A 249 -1.05 -4.26 1.02
N GLY A 250 -1.82 -3.46 1.76
CA GLY A 250 -3.07 -3.88 2.40
C GLY A 250 -4.23 -4.13 1.43
N SER A 251 -4.20 -3.51 0.25
CA SER A 251 -5.25 -3.69 -0.77
C SER A 251 -5.36 -5.13 -1.27
N VAL A 252 -4.25 -5.89 -1.28
CA VAL A 252 -4.20 -7.27 -1.78
C VAL A 252 -5.29 -8.15 -1.16
N VAL A 253 -5.41 -8.12 0.16
CA VAL A 253 -6.39 -8.95 0.87
C VAL A 253 -7.82 -8.43 0.66
N ILE A 254 -8.00 -7.12 0.64
CA ILE A 254 -9.32 -6.50 0.45
C ILE A 254 -9.83 -6.72 -0.98
N GLU A 255 -8.96 -6.68 -1.98
CA GLU A 255 -9.33 -7.02 -3.36
C GLU A 255 -9.87 -8.46 -3.46
N GLN A 256 -9.31 -9.40 -2.69
CA GLN A 256 -9.80 -10.76 -2.63
C GLN A 256 -11.17 -10.84 -1.95
N VAL A 257 -11.34 -10.20 -0.79
CA VAL A 257 -12.60 -10.22 -0.01
C VAL A 257 -13.78 -9.66 -0.81
N PHE A 258 -13.57 -8.55 -1.51
CA PHE A 258 -14.61 -7.89 -2.31
C PHE A 258 -14.63 -8.32 -3.78
N ALA A 259 -13.78 -9.29 -4.16
CA ALA A 259 -13.62 -9.74 -5.54
C ALA A 259 -13.30 -8.63 -6.54
N VAL A 260 -12.58 -7.60 -6.11
CA VAL A 260 -12.10 -6.51 -6.98
C VAL A 260 -11.05 -7.06 -7.95
N PRO A 261 -11.18 -6.84 -9.27
CA PRO A 261 -10.21 -7.34 -10.25
C PRO A 261 -8.94 -6.48 -10.30
N GLY A 262 -8.21 -6.43 -9.20
CA GLY A 262 -6.97 -5.69 -9.04
C GLY A 262 -5.72 -6.57 -9.09
N LEU A 263 -4.55 -5.95 -8.82
CA LEU A 263 -3.24 -6.60 -8.80
C LEU A 263 -3.11 -7.61 -7.67
N GLY A 264 -3.66 -7.31 -6.50
CA GLY A 264 -3.59 -8.21 -5.34
C GLY A 264 -4.36 -9.51 -5.58
N ARG A 265 -5.56 -9.42 -6.15
CA ARG A 265 -6.34 -10.60 -6.53
C ARG A 265 -5.65 -11.39 -7.63
N LEU A 266 -5.08 -10.71 -8.64
CA LEU A 266 -4.30 -11.38 -9.68
C LEU A 266 -3.08 -12.10 -9.09
N LEU A 267 -2.39 -11.49 -8.12
CA LEU A 267 -1.28 -12.12 -7.41
C LEU A 267 -1.70 -13.42 -6.72
N LEU A 268 -2.75 -13.36 -5.90
CA LEU A 268 -3.22 -14.54 -5.15
C LEU A 268 -3.64 -15.68 -6.10
N THR A 269 -4.43 -15.36 -7.14
CA THR A 269 -4.85 -16.36 -8.13
C THR A 269 -3.69 -16.91 -8.95
N SER A 270 -2.63 -16.14 -9.16
CA SER A 270 -1.41 -16.60 -9.84
C SER A 270 -0.55 -17.50 -8.95
N ILE A 271 -0.49 -17.22 -7.63
CA ILE A 271 0.18 -18.10 -6.67
C ILE A 271 -0.56 -19.43 -6.57
N GLU A 272 -1.89 -19.42 -6.41
CA GLU A 272 -2.72 -20.63 -6.38
C GLU A 272 -2.59 -21.45 -7.68
N GLY A 273 -2.61 -20.77 -8.83
CA GLY A 273 -2.44 -21.37 -10.15
C GLY A 273 -0.98 -21.67 -10.52
N ARG A 274 -0.03 -21.37 -9.63
CA ARG A 274 1.41 -21.50 -9.86
C ARG A 274 1.91 -20.82 -11.13
N ASP A 275 1.30 -19.70 -11.50
CA ASP A 275 1.70 -18.84 -12.61
C ASP A 275 2.86 -17.93 -12.17
N GLU A 276 4.06 -18.53 -12.19
CA GLU A 276 5.27 -17.90 -11.68
C GLU A 276 5.61 -16.55 -12.33
N PRO A 277 5.57 -16.41 -13.68
CA PRO A 277 5.91 -15.12 -14.28
C PRO A 277 5.03 -13.98 -13.79
N VAL A 278 3.71 -14.22 -13.68
CA VAL A 278 2.74 -13.21 -13.21
C VAL A 278 2.96 -12.91 -11.73
N ALA A 279 3.03 -13.93 -10.88
CA ALA A 279 3.20 -13.77 -9.45
C ALA A 279 4.50 -13.02 -9.11
N ARG A 280 5.62 -13.42 -9.72
CA ARG A 280 6.93 -12.78 -9.56
C ARG A 280 6.90 -11.32 -9.99
N ALA A 281 6.35 -11.02 -11.16
CA ALA A 281 6.27 -9.66 -11.69
C ALA A 281 5.43 -8.75 -10.77
N ILE A 282 4.28 -9.22 -10.28
CA ILE A 282 3.42 -8.42 -9.39
C ILE A 282 4.11 -8.18 -8.04
N VAL A 283 4.76 -9.19 -7.44
CA VAL A 283 5.49 -9.00 -6.16
C VAL A 283 6.59 -7.96 -6.32
N VAL A 284 7.39 -8.03 -7.39
CA VAL A 284 8.46 -7.06 -7.64
C VAL A 284 7.89 -5.66 -7.94
N LEU A 285 6.80 -5.56 -8.70
CA LEU A 285 6.12 -4.29 -8.97
C LEU A 285 5.55 -3.64 -7.70
N LEU A 286 4.88 -4.42 -6.86
CA LEU A 286 4.34 -3.92 -5.58
C LEU A 286 5.47 -3.50 -4.64
N ALA A 287 6.54 -4.29 -4.54
CA ALA A 287 7.71 -3.93 -3.76
C ALA A 287 8.34 -2.62 -4.27
N PHE A 288 8.48 -2.45 -5.59
CA PHE A 288 8.94 -1.21 -6.19
C PHE A 288 8.04 -0.03 -5.83
N ALA A 289 6.72 -0.18 -5.96
CA ALA A 289 5.77 0.87 -5.63
C ALA A 289 5.86 1.27 -4.14
N VAL A 290 5.95 0.31 -3.23
CA VAL A 290 6.12 0.55 -1.79
C VAL A 290 7.44 1.27 -1.49
N ILE A 291 8.55 0.81 -2.05
CA ILE A 291 9.87 1.41 -1.85
C ILE A 291 9.91 2.84 -2.43
N LEU A 292 9.31 3.05 -3.59
CA LEU A 292 9.20 4.36 -4.23
C LEU A 292 8.34 5.32 -3.38
N CYS A 293 7.18 4.87 -2.89
CA CYS A 293 6.32 5.67 -2.00
C CYS A 293 7.07 6.07 -0.73
N ASN A 294 7.82 5.14 -0.11
CA ASN A 294 8.63 5.44 1.07
C ASN A 294 9.75 6.44 0.77
N LEU A 295 10.43 6.31 -0.38
CA LEU A 295 11.42 7.30 -0.81
C LEU A 295 10.79 8.69 -0.99
N LEU A 296 9.65 8.77 -1.66
CA LEU A 296 8.92 10.03 -1.84
C LEU A 296 8.47 10.62 -0.50
N ALA A 297 7.97 9.78 0.42
CA ALA A 297 7.61 10.19 1.78
C ALA A 297 8.81 10.78 2.54
N ASP A 298 9.97 10.12 2.50
CA ASP A 298 11.21 10.59 3.13
C ASP A 298 11.68 11.93 2.54
N LEU A 299 11.58 12.10 1.23
CA LEU A 299 11.97 13.34 0.55
C LEU A 299 11.01 14.49 0.87
N LEU A 300 9.70 14.20 0.92
CA LEU A 300 8.66 15.16 1.32
C LEU A 300 8.84 15.56 2.79
N ALA A 301 9.01 14.60 3.70
CA ALA A 301 9.24 14.87 5.11
C ALA A 301 10.41 15.81 5.33
N ARG A 302 11.52 15.60 4.63
CA ARG A 302 12.70 16.47 4.70
C ARG A 302 12.46 17.87 4.12
N ARG A 303 11.62 17.98 3.09
CA ARG A 303 11.30 19.28 2.49
C ARG A 303 10.40 20.10 3.42
N ILE A 304 9.54 19.43 4.17
CA ILE A 304 8.61 20.05 5.12
C ILE A 304 9.33 20.39 6.43
N ASP A 305 10.17 19.48 6.95
CA ASP A 305 10.99 19.71 8.15
C ASP A 305 12.48 19.47 7.86
N PRO A 306 13.24 20.52 7.54
CA PRO A 306 14.69 20.41 7.30
C PRO A 306 15.49 19.91 8.52
N ARG A 307 14.92 19.99 9.73
CA ARG A 307 15.60 19.59 10.98
C ARG A 307 15.77 18.08 11.08
N LEU A 308 14.91 17.30 10.42
CA LEU A 308 15.03 15.84 10.35
C LEU A 308 16.30 15.36 9.62
N GLY A 309 16.96 16.23 8.87
CA GLY A 309 18.20 15.92 8.15
C GLY A 309 19.50 16.14 8.93
N SER A 310 19.47 16.82 10.08
CA SER A 310 20.65 17.15 10.88
C SER A 310 20.90 16.23 12.08
N GLY A 311 19.94 15.34 12.43
CA GLY A 311 20.01 14.49 13.61
C GLY A 311 20.63 13.09 13.42
N ALA A 312 21.01 12.68 12.23
CA ALA A 312 21.59 11.34 12.00
C ALA A 312 23.12 11.26 12.07
N GLY A 313 23.78 12.30 12.61
CA GLY A 313 25.24 12.37 12.70
C GLY A 313 25.83 12.58 14.09
N GLY A 314 25.04 12.43 15.16
CA GLY A 314 25.51 12.77 16.49
C GLY A 314 25.13 11.77 17.59
N ALA A 315 25.36 10.47 17.37
CA ALA A 315 25.48 9.48 18.42
C ALA A 315 26.41 8.36 17.90
N ALA A 316 27.70 8.57 18.12
CA ALA A 316 28.70 7.50 18.13
C ALA A 316 29.13 7.33 19.57
#